data_ea1cc7477e39b85c8b957489c6924ad0
#
_entry.id   ea1cc7477e39b85c8b957489c6924ad0
#
_cell.length_a   1.000
_cell.length_b   1.000
_cell.length_c   1.000
_cell.angle_alpha   90.00
_cell.angle_beta   90.00
_cell.angle_gamma   90.00
#
_symmetry.space_group_name_H-M   'P 1'
#
loop_
_entity.id
_entity.type
_entity.pdbx_description
1 polymer ?
#
loop_
_entity_poly.entity_id
_entity_poly.type
_entity_poly.pdbx_seq_one_letter_code
_entity_poly.pdbx_strand_id
1 'polypeptide(L)'
;MKKNKNRIYLLALLPFIVVTFLFELIPLIMIIFNSFMPEGSFGFTLEHYKDIFTKALYQRAIINSILISLTSSIIGIIIAFFGGMAVHQVGNGSKIKNAFLTVLNMTSNFAGVPLAFAYMILLGNSGLMVQFGKDFGIDALANYNLYTSGGLRLIYVYFQIPLST
;
A
#
# COMPACT_ATOMS: atom_id res chain seq x y z
N MET A 1 -22.78 35.61 19.33
CA MET A 1 -22.18 35.43 17.97
C MET A 1 -21.37 34.15 17.76
N LYS A 2 -20.91 33.41 18.78
CA LYS A 2 -20.16 32.12 18.63
C LYS A 2 -20.99 30.95 18.06
N LYS A 3 -22.29 30.88 18.36
CA LYS A 3 -23.17 29.75 17.97
C LYS A 3 -23.44 29.65 16.44
N ASN A 4 -23.36 30.76 15.71
CA ASN A 4 -23.57 30.75 14.25
C ASN A 4 -22.34 30.30 13.46
N LYS A 5 -21.13 30.54 13.97
CA LYS A 5 -19.90 30.08 13.30
C LYS A 5 -19.79 28.56 13.25
N ASN A 6 -20.15 27.87 14.35
CA ASN A 6 -20.11 26.40 14.41
C ASN A 6 -21.10 25.74 13.42
N ARG A 7 -22.26 26.36 13.18
CA ARG A 7 -23.23 25.86 12.19
C ARG A 7 -22.72 26.01 10.76
N ILE A 8 -22.00 27.10 10.45
CA ILE A 8 -21.42 27.32 9.12
C ILE A 8 -20.33 26.29 8.85
N TYR A 9 -19.45 25.98 9.83
CA TYR A 9 -18.45 24.95 9.69
C TYR A 9 -19.03 23.55 9.53
N LEU A 10 -20.11 23.23 10.29
CA LEU A 10 -20.82 21.97 10.14
C LEU A 10 -21.46 21.83 8.75
N LEU A 11 -22.06 22.89 8.23
CA LEU A 11 -22.62 22.90 6.88
C LEU A 11 -21.56 22.75 5.80
N ALA A 12 -20.39 23.37 5.98
CA ALA A 12 -19.26 23.22 5.05
C ALA A 12 -18.66 21.82 5.07
N LEU A 13 -18.68 21.13 6.22
CA LEU A 13 -18.22 19.73 6.35
C LEU A 13 -19.28 18.70 5.91
N LEU A 14 -20.52 19.09 5.79
CA LEU A 14 -21.64 18.16 5.49
C LEU A 14 -21.41 17.34 4.22
N PRO A 15 -20.99 17.90 3.07
CA PRO A 15 -20.72 17.10 1.88
C PRO A 15 -19.64 16.04 2.12
N PHE A 16 -18.57 16.38 2.83
CA PHE A 16 -17.51 15.43 3.18
C PHE A 16 -18.04 14.31 4.09
N ILE A 17 -18.81 14.67 5.13
CA ILE A 17 -19.40 13.69 6.05
C ILE A 17 -20.34 12.74 5.30
N VAL A 18 -21.17 13.26 4.40
CA VAL A 18 -22.10 12.44 3.61
C VAL A 18 -21.35 11.46 2.71
N VAL A 19 -20.31 11.93 2.00
CA VAL A 19 -19.49 11.06 1.14
C VAL A 19 -18.79 9.98 1.96
N THR A 20 -18.15 10.34 3.08
CA THR A 20 -17.49 9.37 3.97
C THR A 20 -18.49 8.35 4.53
N PHE A 21 -19.67 8.81 4.95
CA PHE A 21 -20.70 7.92 5.48
C PHE A 21 -21.19 6.93 4.42
N LEU A 22 -21.51 7.40 3.22
CA LEU A 22 -22.04 6.55 2.15
C LEU A 22 -21.02 5.59 1.56
N PHE A 23 -19.79 6.04 1.35
CA PHE A 23 -18.78 5.27 0.62
C PHE A 23 -17.77 4.55 1.52
N GLU A 24 -17.67 4.91 2.78
CA GLU A 24 -16.72 4.29 3.71
C GLU A 24 -17.44 3.57 4.85
N LEU A 25 -18.31 4.26 5.59
CA LEU A 25 -18.95 3.66 6.77
C LEU A 25 -20.01 2.61 6.42
N ILE A 26 -20.87 2.88 5.43
CA ILE A 26 -21.89 1.90 5.03
C ILE A 26 -21.26 0.60 4.52
N PRO A 27 -20.30 0.59 3.56
CA PRO A 27 -19.64 -0.63 3.14
C PRO A 27 -18.92 -1.35 4.29
N LEU A 28 -18.28 -0.62 5.20
CA LEU A 28 -17.63 -1.21 6.36
C LEU A 28 -18.64 -1.95 7.26
N ILE A 29 -19.76 -1.31 7.56
CA ILE A 29 -20.85 -1.91 8.33
C ILE A 29 -21.39 -3.16 7.62
N MET A 30 -21.60 -3.09 6.29
CA MET A 30 -22.05 -4.23 5.50
C MET A 30 -21.06 -5.41 5.56
N ILE A 31 -19.76 -5.14 5.48
CA ILE A 31 -18.72 -6.19 5.62
C ILE A 31 -18.82 -6.84 7.00
N ILE A 32 -18.98 -6.06 8.07
CA ILE A 32 -19.13 -6.58 9.43
C ILE A 32 -20.38 -7.47 9.52
N PHE A 33 -21.53 -7.03 9.04
CA PHE A 33 -22.75 -7.83 9.05
C PHE A 33 -22.60 -9.11 8.23
N ASN A 34 -22.07 -9.02 7.00
CA ASN A 34 -21.89 -10.16 6.12
C ASN A 34 -20.88 -11.19 6.70
N SER A 35 -19.92 -10.76 7.52
CA SER A 35 -18.99 -11.68 8.16
C SER A 35 -19.65 -12.66 9.14
N PHE A 36 -20.84 -12.31 9.62
CA PHE A 36 -21.64 -13.15 10.53
C PHE A 36 -22.82 -13.84 9.83
N MET A 37 -23.00 -13.64 8.52
CA MET A 37 -24.08 -14.28 7.77
C MET A 37 -23.57 -15.52 7.04
N PRO A 38 -24.30 -16.65 7.08
CA PRO A 38 -23.97 -17.81 6.26
C PRO A 38 -24.23 -17.54 4.77
N GLU A 39 -23.47 -18.22 3.90
CA GLU A 39 -23.64 -18.07 2.45
C GLU A 39 -25.06 -18.49 2.01
N GLY A 40 -25.79 -17.58 1.36
CA GLY A 40 -27.08 -17.83 0.75
C GLY A 40 -28.28 -17.95 1.69
N SER A 41 -28.13 -17.68 2.99
CA SER A 41 -29.26 -17.70 3.94
C SER A 41 -29.17 -16.59 4.97
N PHE A 42 -30.35 -16.22 5.53
CA PHE A 42 -30.40 -15.33 6.68
C PHE A 42 -30.13 -16.13 7.97
N GLY A 43 -29.13 -15.74 8.73
CA GLY A 43 -28.79 -16.40 9.97
C GLY A 43 -27.52 -15.82 10.59
N PHE A 44 -27.10 -16.38 11.70
CA PHE A 44 -25.84 -16.03 12.36
C PHE A 44 -24.90 -17.22 12.29
N THR A 45 -23.67 -16.99 11.81
CA THR A 45 -22.62 -18.01 11.74
C THR A 45 -21.27 -17.45 12.14
N LEU A 46 -20.43 -18.29 12.72
CA LEU A 46 -19.00 -18.03 12.96
C LEU A 46 -18.11 -18.91 12.06
N GLU A 47 -18.70 -19.55 11.06
CA GLU A 47 -17.98 -20.47 10.17
C GLU A 47 -16.86 -19.79 9.41
N HIS A 48 -17.09 -18.57 8.92
CA HIS A 48 -16.05 -17.77 8.25
C HIS A 48 -14.83 -17.53 9.15
N TYR A 49 -15.04 -17.29 10.44
CA TYR A 49 -13.94 -17.12 11.41
C TYR A 49 -13.23 -18.43 11.70
N LYS A 50 -13.98 -19.53 11.82
CA LYS A 50 -13.41 -20.88 11.97
C LYS A 50 -12.54 -21.24 10.75
N ASP A 51 -13.00 -20.93 9.56
CA ASP A 51 -12.29 -21.17 8.31
C ASP A 51 -10.91 -20.48 8.25
N ILE A 52 -10.79 -19.28 8.80
CA ILE A 52 -9.52 -18.54 8.89
C ILE A 52 -8.47 -19.37 9.65
N PHE A 53 -8.89 -20.06 10.72
CA PHE A 53 -7.99 -20.85 11.57
C PHE A 53 -7.83 -22.30 11.13
N THR A 54 -8.73 -22.83 10.30
CA THR A 54 -8.72 -24.24 9.88
C THR A 54 -8.21 -24.46 8.46
N LYS A 55 -8.48 -23.51 7.55
CA LYS A 55 -8.09 -23.65 6.15
C LYS A 55 -6.64 -23.17 5.93
N ALA A 56 -5.79 -24.08 5.45
CA ALA A 56 -4.37 -23.81 5.18
C ALA A 56 -4.15 -22.61 4.23
N LEU A 57 -5.11 -22.33 3.34
CA LEU A 57 -5.06 -21.18 2.42
C LEU A 57 -5.00 -19.85 3.18
N TYR A 58 -5.91 -19.66 4.14
CA TYR A 58 -5.97 -18.43 4.93
C TYR A 58 -4.77 -18.30 5.86
N GLN A 59 -4.37 -19.38 6.50
CA GLN A 59 -3.16 -19.36 7.35
C GLN A 59 -1.91 -18.96 6.57
N ARG A 60 -1.69 -19.56 5.38
CA ARG A 60 -0.57 -19.19 4.50
C ARG A 60 -0.66 -17.73 4.04
N ALA A 61 -1.85 -17.24 3.70
CA ALA A 61 -2.06 -15.85 3.30
C ALA A 61 -1.70 -14.88 4.44
N ILE A 62 -2.13 -15.17 5.67
CA ILE A 62 -1.82 -14.37 6.85
C ILE A 62 -0.31 -14.35 7.12
N ILE A 63 0.33 -15.52 7.15
CA ILE A 63 1.77 -15.62 7.39
C ILE A 63 2.57 -14.89 6.32
N ASN A 64 2.22 -15.07 5.04
CA ASN A 64 2.87 -14.36 3.94
C ASN A 64 2.68 -12.84 4.04
N SER A 65 1.50 -12.37 4.38
CA SER A 65 1.23 -10.94 4.57
C SER A 65 2.07 -10.34 5.71
N ILE A 66 2.15 -11.03 6.84
CA ILE A 66 2.98 -10.61 7.97
C ILE A 66 4.47 -10.59 7.58
N LEU A 67 4.95 -11.64 6.90
CA LEU A 67 6.35 -11.71 6.46
C LEU A 67 6.70 -10.63 5.44
N ILE A 68 5.81 -10.37 4.47
CA ILE A 68 6.00 -9.30 3.48
C ILE A 68 6.04 -7.95 4.19
N SER A 69 5.07 -7.65 5.05
CA SER A 69 4.99 -6.38 5.77
C SER A 69 6.22 -6.15 6.67
N LEU A 70 6.59 -7.15 7.47
CA LEU A 70 7.71 -7.03 8.40
C LEU A 70 9.04 -6.85 7.67
N THR A 71 9.31 -7.69 6.66
CA THR A 71 10.56 -7.62 5.90
C THR A 71 10.68 -6.32 5.10
N SER A 72 9.59 -5.88 4.44
CA SER A 72 9.59 -4.63 3.69
C SER A 72 9.73 -3.40 4.58
N SER A 73 9.09 -3.40 5.75
CA SER A 73 9.21 -2.31 6.73
C SER A 73 10.62 -2.19 7.28
N ILE A 74 11.25 -3.30 7.68
CA ILE A 74 12.62 -3.28 8.18
C ILE A 74 13.59 -2.74 7.11
N ILE A 75 13.52 -3.28 5.90
CA ILE A 75 14.39 -2.85 4.80
C ILE A 75 14.11 -1.37 4.45
N GLY A 76 12.83 -0.99 4.34
CA GLY A 76 12.43 0.38 4.02
C GLY A 76 12.92 1.39 5.06
N ILE A 77 12.78 1.08 6.37
CA ILE A 77 13.24 1.94 7.46
C ILE A 77 14.78 2.09 7.44
N ILE A 78 15.51 1.01 7.19
CA ILE A 78 16.98 1.07 7.08
C ILE A 78 17.39 2.02 5.94
N ILE A 79 16.82 1.84 4.77
CA ILE A 79 17.10 2.69 3.59
C ILE A 79 16.70 4.14 3.87
N ALA A 80 15.52 4.36 4.43
CA ALA A 80 15.00 5.68 4.76
C ALA A 80 15.88 6.40 5.79
N PHE A 81 16.33 5.69 6.83
CA PHE A 81 17.22 6.21 7.86
C PHE A 81 18.55 6.72 7.27
N PHE A 82 19.23 5.88 6.50
CA PHE A 82 20.49 6.29 5.86
C PHE A 82 20.28 7.36 4.78
N GLY A 83 19.22 7.28 4.00
CA GLY A 83 18.85 8.29 3.03
C GLY A 83 18.55 9.65 3.68
N GLY A 84 17.75 9.65 4.73
CA GLY A 84 17.43 10.85 5.52
C GLY A 84 18.68 11.46 6.18
N MET A 85 19.56 10.64 6.76
CA MET A 85 20.83 11.12 7.31
C MET A 85 21.72 11.76 6.23
N ALA A 86 21.87 11.12 5.08
CA ALA A 86 22.66 11.66 3.97
C ALA A 86 22.10 13.02 3.50
N VAL A 87 20.79 13.13 3.37
CA VAL A 87 20.14 14.39 2.96
C VAL A 87 20.21 15.48 4.04
N HIS A 88 20.17 15.08 5.31
CA HIS A 88 20.36 16.03 6.41
C HIS A 88 21.75 16.69 6.41
N GLN A 89 22.79 15.94 6.04
CA GLN A 89 24.17 16.45 5.95
C GLN A 89 24.38 17.41 4.76
N VAL A 90 23.52 17.34 3.75
CA VAL A 90 23.57 18.24 2.59
C VAL A 90 22.94 19.58 2.96
N GLY A 91 23.69 20.67 2.82
CA GLY A 91 23.27 22.01 3.21
C GLY A 91 21.90 22.43 2.64
N ASN A 92 21.20 23.30 3.37
CA ASN A 92 19.93 23.84 2.93
C ASN A 92 20.09 24.62 1.62
N GLY A 93 19.19 24.35 0.64
CA GLY A 93 19.24 24.95 -0.70
C GLY A 93 20.03 24.18 -1.73
N SER A 94 20.64 23.03 -1.39
CA SER A 94 21.30 22.17 -2.36
C SER A 94 20.29 21.61 -3.35
N LYS A 95 20.66 21.62 -4.66
CA LYS A 95 19.85 21.03 -5.75
C LYS A 95 19.62 19.54 -5.53
N ILE A 96 20.61 18.83 -4.95
CA ILE A 96 20.53 17.40 -4.64
C ILE A 96 19.46 17.14 -3.58
N LYS A 97 19.46 17.92 -2.49
CA LYS A 97 18.44 17.82 -1.43
C LYS A 97 17.04 18.06 -1.99
N ASN A 98 16.87 19.13 -2.76
CA ASN A 98 15.57 19.46 -3.35
C ASN A 98 15.09 18.40 -4.33
N ALA A 99 15.97 17.85 -5.18
CA ALA A 99 15.64 16.79 -6.11
C ALA A 99 15.21 15.51 -5.34
N PHE A 100 15.95 15.11 -4.31
CA PHE A 100 15.63 13.96 -3.48
C PHE A 100 14.25 14.11 -2.80
N LEU A 101 14.00 15.25 -2.14
CA LEU A 101 12.71 15.51 -1.51
C LEU A 101 11.56 15.56 -2.52
N THR A 102 11.81 16.07 -3.74
CA THR A 102 10.81 16.05 -4.81
C THR A 102 10.47 14.64 -5.22
N VAL A 103 11.47 13.78 -5.41
CA VAL A 103 11.25 12.35 -5.75
C VAL A 103 10.49 11.64 -4.64
N LEU A 104 10.85 11.85 -3.37
CA LEU A 104 10.12 11.26 -2.24
C LEU A 104 8.66 11.70 -2.20
N ASN A 105 8.41 13.00 -2.38
CA ASN A 105 7.03 13.53 -2.40
C ASN A 105 6.23 12.98 -3.58
N MET A 106 6.83 12.85 -4.77
CA MET A 106 6.17 12.21 -5.92
C MET A 106 5.84 10.75 -5.62
N THR A 107 6.79 10.01 -5.05
CA THR A 107 6.61 8.59 -4.70
C THR A 107 5.52 8.39 -3.65
N SER A 108 5.45 9.24 -2.63
CA SER A 108 4.40 9.20 -1.60
C SER A 108 3.00 9.42 -2.15
N ASN A 109 2.88 10.25 -3.19
CA ASN A 109 1.59 10.51 -3.85
C ASN A 109 1.25 9.50 -4.95
N PHE A 110 2.23 8.72 -5.40
CA PHE A 110 2.07 7.71 -6.46
C PHE A 110 1.79 6.35 -5.83
N ALA A 111 0.61 6.21 -5.24
CA ALA A 111 0.18 5.03 -4.51
C ALA A 111 -1.06 4.37 -5.14
N GLY A 112 -1.44 3.22 -4.64
CA GLY A 112 -2.66 2.51 -5.04
C GLY A 112 -2.61 1.96 -6.48
N VAL A 113 -3.72 2.12 -7.20
CA VAL A 113 -3.92 1.56 -8.55
C VAL A 113 -2.87 2.05 -9.56
N PRO A 114 -2.54 3.36 -9.66
CA PRO A 114 -1.50 3.83 -10.58
C PRO A 114 -0.14 3.19 -10.34
N LEU A 115 0.25 3.00 -9.09
CA LEU A 115 1.50 2.32 -8.73
C LEU A 115 1.48 0.85 -9.16
N ALA A 116 0.38 0.14 -8.91
CA ALA A 116 0.23 -1.25 -9.33
C ALA A 116 0.38 -1.40 -10.85
N PHE A 117 -0.26 -0.53 -11.63
CA PHE A 117 -0.12 -0.52 -13.09
C PHE A 117 1.32 -0.24 -13.54
N ALA A 118 2.00 0.74 -12.93
CA ALA A 118 3.39 1.02 -13.26
C ALA A 118 4.29 -0.20 -13.04
N TYR A 119 4.12 -0.91 -11.92
CA TYR A 119 4.87 -2.14 -11.66
C TYR A 119 4.51 -3.28 -12.61
N MET A 120 3.24 -3.44 -13.00
CA MET A 120 2.84 -4.44 -13.98
C MET A 120 3.49 -4.16 -15.35
N ILE A 121 3.55 -2.90 -15.78
CA ILE A 121 4.19 -2.51 -17.04
C ILE A 121 5.70 -2.70 -16.98
N LEU A 122 6.33 -2.39 -15.87
CA LEU A 122 7.79 -2.46 -15.72
C LEU A 122 8.29 -3.88 -15.43
N LEU A 123 7.67 -4.56 -14.47
CA LEU A 123 8.17 -5.79 -13.87
C LEU A 123 7.22 -6.99 -14.02
N GLY A 124 6.10 -6.83 -14.71
CA GLY A 124 5.21 -7.95 -15.04
C GLY A 124 5.91 -8.98 -15.94
N ASN A 125 5.31 -10.15 -16.14
CA ASN A 125 5.91 -11.26 -16.91
C ASN A 125 6.37 -10.88 -18.33
N SER A 126 5.75 -9.87 -18.95
CA SER A 126 6.13 -9.26 -20.23
C SER A 126 6.53 -7.80 -20.06
N GLY A 127 6.94 -7.42 -18.85
CA GLY A 127 7.29 -6.03 -18.53
C GLY A 127 8.58 -5.57 -19.18
N LEU A 128 8.73 -4.25 -19.34
CA LEU A 128 9.86 -3.65 -20.01
C LEU A 128 11.22 -4.08 -19.40
N MET A 129 11.33 -4.14 -18.09
CA MET A 129 12.57 -4.54 -17.40
C MET A 129 12.85 -6.03 -17.57
N VAL A 130 11.82 -6.87 -17.64
CA VAL A 130 11.97 -8.31 -17.89
C VAL A 130 12.44 -8.55 -19.33
N GLN A 131 11.87 -7.82 -20.29
CA GLN A 131 12.33 -7.89 -21.69
C GLN A 131 13.77 -7.38 -21.83
N PHE A 132 14.07 -6.23 -21.22
CA PHE A 132 15.44 -5.69 -21.19
C PHE A 132 16.42 -6.72 -20.59
N GLY A 133 16.04 -7.39 -19.50
CA GLY A 133 16.86 -8.46 -18.92
C GLY A 133 17.14 -9.61 -19.89
N LYS A 134 16.15 -10.00 -20.71
CA LYS A 134 16.31 -11.03 -21.74
C LYS A 134 17.24 -10.58 -22.87
N ASP A 135 17.08 -9.34 -23.34
CA ASP A 135 17.86 -8.79 -24.44
C ASP A 135 19.34 -8.60 -24.06
N PHE A 136 19.61 -8.24 -22.83
CA PHE A 136 20.97 -8.00 -22.31
C PHE A 136 21.57 -9.17 -21.54
N GLY A 137 20.86 -10.32 -21.43
CA GLY A 137 21.35 -11.51 -20.74
C GLY A 137 21.47 -11.35 -19.22
N ILE A 138 20.65 -10.49 -18.60
CA ILE A 138 20.62 -10.27 -17.16
C ILE A 138 19.57 -11.20 -16.53
N ASP A 139 20.00 -12.40 -16.12
CA ASP A 139 19.12 -13.46 -15.61
C ASP A 139 18.23 -13.03 -14.44
N ALA A 140 18.74 -12.18 -13.56
CA ALA A 140 18.00 -11.67 -12.40
C ALA A 140 16.76 -10.84 -12.81
N LEU A 141 16.83 -10.12 -13.91
CA LEU A 141 15.72 -9.35 -14.48
C LEU A 141 14.85 -10.22 -15.41
N ALA A 142 15.48 -11.03 -16.24
CA ALA A 142 14.81 -11.89 -17.22
C ALA A 142 13.82 -12.89 -16.56
N ASN A 143 14.21 -13.42 -15.41
CA ASN A 143 13.44 -14.41 -14.65
C ASN A 143 12.68 -13.80 -13.47
N TYR A 144 12.61 -12.48 -13.39
CA TYR A 144 11.90 -11.81 -12.30
C TYR A 144 10.39 -12.05 -12.39
N ASN A 145 9.80 -12.50 -11.29
CA ASN A 145 8.35 -12.70 -11.21
C ASN A 145 7.74 -11.79 -10.14
N LEU A 146 7.04 -10.76 -10.60
CA LEU A 146 6.38 -9.77 -9.78
C LEU A 146 5.32 -10.38 -8.83
N TYR A 147 4.64 -11.44 -9.29
CA TYR A 147 3.51 -12.04 -8.58
C TYR A 147 3.92 -13.04 -7.50
N THR A 148 5.21 -13.15 -7.22
CA THR A 148 5.73 -13.92 -6.08
C THR A 148 5.79 -13.08 -4.81
N SER A 149 5.93 -13.74 -3.65
CA SER A 149 6.15 -13.04 -2.37
C SER A 149 7.41 -12.15 -2.42
N GLY A 150 8.45 -12.56 -3.17
CA GLY A 150 9.66 -11.75 -3.39
C GLY A 150 9.39 -10.51 -4.22
N GLY A 151 8.62 -10.63 -5.31
CA GLY A 151 8.23 -9.52 -6.16
C GLY A 151 7.39 -8.49 -5.42
N LEU A 152 6.41 -8.94 -4.65
CA LEU A 152 5.58 -8.08 -3.83
C LEU A 152 6.40 -7.33 -2.77
N ARG A 153 7.37 -8.00 -2.11
CA ARG A 153 8.24 -7.33 -1.13
C ARG A 153 8.98 -6.13 -1.71
N LEU A 154 9.47 -6.23 -2.94
CA LEU A 154 10.16 -5.12 -3.59
C LEU A 154 9.25 -3.90 -3.74
N ILE A 155 8.00 -4.10 -4.15
CA ILE A 155 7.00 -3.01 -4.26
C ILE A 155 6.75 -2.38 -2.89
N TYR A 156 6.56 -3.20 -1.86
CA TYR A 156 6.31 -2.71 -0.50
C TYR A 156 7.53 -1.97 0.08
N VAL A 157 8.76 -2.43 -0.19
CA VAL A 157 9.99 -1.71 0.19
C VAL A 157 10.03 -0.34 -0.46
N TYR A 158 9.77 -0.27 -1.78
CA TYR A 158 9.73 1.00 -2.50
C TYR A 158 8.72 1.98 -1.89
N PHE A 159 7.54 1.48 -1.53
CA PHE A 159 6.49 2.30 -0.93
C PHE A 159 6.83 2.74 0.51
N GLN A 160 7.55 1.91 1.25
CA GLN A 160 7.92 2.18 2.64
C GLN A 160 8.99 3.27 2.78
N ILE A 161 9.90 3.40 1.81
CA ILE A 161 10.99 4.38 1.86
C ILE A 161 10.48 5.82 2.05
N PRO A 162 9.60 6.37 1.19
CA PRO A 162 9.12 7.74 1.36
C PRO A 162 8.23 7.95 2.59
N LEU A 163 7.58 6.89 3.08
CA LEU A 163 6.76 6.95 4.30
C LEU A 163 7.61 7.04 5.57
N SER A 164 8.85 6.55 5.51
CA SER A 164 9.75 6.44 6.67
C SER A 164 10.84 7.53 6.68
N THR A 165 10.96 8.32 5.61
CA THR A 165 11.94 9.41 5.49
C THR A 165 11.37 10.75 5.91
#